data_820c0d96ec9434b6aa097ec5ce298e30
#
_entry.id   820c0d96ec9434b6aa097ec5ce298e30
#
_cell.length_a   1.000
_cell.length_b   1.000
_cell.length_c   1.000
_cell.angle_alpha   90.00
_cell.angle_beta   90.00
_cell.angle_gamma   90.00
#
_symmetry.space_group_name_H-M   'P 1'
#
loop_
_entity.id
_entity.type
_entity.pdbx_description
1 polymer ?
#
loop_
_entity_poly.entity_id
_entity_poly.type
_entity_poly.pdbx_seq_one_letter_code
_entity_poly.pdbx_strand_id
1 'polypeptide(L)'
;GEHYGDKTPNEIFKLTEDFDADTLVKTLKEAGFKKLIVTAKHHDGFCIWASEATQYDVSGATNYQGGKGDVLADISKACTEHDMDMGLYLSPWDIHDESYGYKDASGKALVEFVDTNNDGKPDKNQPVNGLTWEQVKQQDAKDYNKYYNDQLIEILGNDKYGNKGHFKEVWMDGAKGSGAGYQEYDFKKWFDTIQQYEGIAGNQVDDCMLFGAEAYTTVRWIGNENGFAAEETWSKSNV
;
A
#
# COMPACT_ATOMS: atom_id res chain seq x y z
N GLY A 1 -1.94 16.96 -4.66
CA GLY A 1 -0.73 16.25 -4.38
C GLY A 1 0.34 16.61 -5.37
N GLU A 2 1.57 16.65 -4.92
CA GLU A 2 2.71 16.90 -5.81
C GLU A 2 2.96 15.65 -6.65
N HIS A 3 2.99 15.81 -7.97
CA HIS A 3 3.42 14.75 -8.87
C HIS A 3 4.94 14.70 -8.89
N TYR A 4 5.50 13.59 -8.41
CA TYR A 4 6.94 13.31 -8.50
C TYR A 4 7.33 12.65 -9.84
N GLY A 5 6.42 12.62 -10.83
CA GLY A 5 6.44 11.81 -12.04
C GLY A 5 7.68 11.90 -12.93
N ASP A 6 8.45 12.96 -12.82
CA ASP A 6 9.67 13.15 -13.61
C ASP A 6 10.96 12.87 -12.82
N LYS A 7 10.84 12.37 -11.58
CA LYS A 7 12.01 12.09 -10.74
C LYS A 7 12.38 10.61 -10.79
N THR A 8 13.68 10.37 -10.93
CA THR A 8 14.23 9.02 -10.84
C THR A 8 14.37 8.57 -9.38
N PRO A 9 14.40 7.27 -9.09
CA PRO A 9 14.67 6.76 -7.75
C PRO A 9 15.92 7.36 -7.11
N ASN A 10 16.96 7.57 -7.89
CA ASN A 10 18.22 8.15 -7.41
C ASN A 10 18.12 9.62 -7.01
N GLU A 11 17.15 10.36 -7.56
CA GLU A 11 16.91 11.77 -7.23
C GLU A 11 16.08 11.95 -5.96
N ILE A 12 15.16 11.03 -5.69
CA ILE A 12 14.22 11.14 -4.57
C ILE A 12 14.64 10.34 -3.34
N PHE A 13 15.21 9.16 -3.52
CA PHE A 13 15.62 8.32 -2.41
C PHE A 13 17.02 8.71 -1.91
N LYS A 14 17.05 9.22 -0.68
CA LYS A 14 18.28 9.80 -0.07
C LYS A 14 18.67 9.09 1.22
N LEU A 15 18.38 7.78 1.33
CA LEU A 15 18.85 7.02 2.47
C LEU A 15 20.38 7.03 2.54
N THR A 16 20.92 7.40 3.68
CA THR A 16 22.37 7.53 3.88
C THR A 16 23.00 6.20 4.25
N GLU A 17 24.33 6.12 4.11
CA GLU A 17 25.11 4.96 4.57
C GLU A 17 25.03 4.75 6.09
N ASP A 18 24.58 5.78 6.84
CA ASP A 18 24.39 5.70 8.29
C ASP A 18 23.11 4.93 8.69
N PHE A 19 22.23 4.59 7.73
CA PHE A 19 21.07 3.79 8.03
C PHE A 19 21.47 2.37 8.39
N ASP A 20 21.14 1.97 9.61
CA ASP A 20 21.39 0.63 10.14
C ASP A 20 20.07 0.04 10.67
N ALA A 21 19.52 -0.90 9.91
CA ALA A 21 18.27 -1.57 10.26
C ALA A 21 18.38 -2.38 11.57
N ASP A 22 19.54 -2.98 11.83
CA ASP A 22 19.77 -3.75 13.05
C ASP A 22 19.69 -2.84 14.28
N THR A 23 20.43 -1.74 14.27
CA THR A 23 20.39 -0.74 15.36
C THR A 23 18.99 -0.16 15.55
N LEU A 24 18.27 0.14 14.46
CA LEU A 24 16.90 0.64 14.54
C LEU A 24 15.99 -0.36 15.27
N VAL A 25 15.92 -1.59 14.79
CA VAL A 25 15.01 -2.61 15.35
C VAL A 25 15.38 -2.99 16.77
N LYS A 26 16.68 -3.16 17.05
CA LYS A 26 17.18 -3.42 18.39
C LYS A 26 16.77 -2.32 19.38
N THR A 27 16.95 -1.04 19.00
CA THR A 27 16.57 0.10 19.85
C THR A 27 15.07 0.10 20.14
N LEU A 28 14.22 -0.17 19.13
CA LEU A 28 12.79 -0.27 19.31
C LEU A 28 12.41 -1.44 20.25
N LYS A 29 13.05 -2.59 20.06
CA LYS A 29 12.83 -3.77 20.92
C LYS A 29 13.21 -3.51 22.37
N GLU A 30 14.36 -2.91 22.60
CA GLU A 30 14.83 -2.51 23.96
C GLU A 30 13.91 -1.47 24.61
N ALA A 31 13.32 -0.58 23.81
CA ALA A 31 12.30 0.39 24.27
C ALA A 31 10.93 -0.24 24.55
N GLY A 32 10.76 -1.54 24.31
CA GLY A 32 9.54 -2.30 24.63
C GLY A 32 8.51 -2.40 23.50
N PHE A 33 8.82 -1.92 22.30
CA PHE A 33 7.96 -2.13 21.13
C PHE A 33 7.85 -3.61 20.80
N LYS A 34 6.66 -4.03 20.36
CA LYS A 34 6.36 -5.44 20.04
C LYS A 34 6.21 -5.68 18.56
N LYS A 35 5.80 -4.65 17.81
CA LYS A 35 5.55 -4.72 16.37
C LYS A 35 6.04 -3.44 15.70
N LEU A 36 6.62 -3.58 14.53
CA LEU A 36 7.02 -2.49 13.65
C LEU A 36 6.22 -2.57 12.35
N ILE A 37 5.38 -1.57 12.08
CA ILE A 37 4.68 -1.45 10.81
C ILE A 37 5.54 -0.60 9.89
N VAL A 38 5.96 -1.18 8.76
CA VAL A 38 6.86 -0.54 7.80
C VAL A 38 6.08 -0.04 6.60
N THR A 39 6.21 1.23 6.29
CA THR A 39 5.67 1.82 5.05
C THR A 39 6.55 1.38 3.87
N ALA A 40 6.13 0.31 3.21
CA ALA A 40 6.83 -0.23 2.05
C ALA A 40 6.55 0.58 0.77
N LYS A 41 5.32 1.05 0.61
CA LYS A 41 4.91 2.00 -0.44
C LYS A 41 3.85 2.94 0.12
N HIS A 42 4.07 4.26 0.00
CA HIS A 42 3.08 5.28 0.27
C HIS A 42 2.34 5.69 -1.02
N HIS A 43 1.49 6.71 -0.96
CA HIS A 43 0.67 7.18 -2.09
C HIS A 43 1.49 7.69 -3.29
N ASP A 44 2.76 8.01 -3.10
CA ASP A 44 3.69 8.42 -4.16
C ASP A 44 4.15 7.25 -5.05
N GLY A 45 3.83 6.02 -4.68
CA GLY A 45 4.14 4.81 -5.45
C GLY A 45 5.57 4.31 -5.33
N PHE A 46 6.47 5.00 -4.58
CA PHE A 46 7.85 4.55 -4.43
C PHE A 46 7.93 3.31 -3.54
N CYS A 47 8.59 2.28 -4.04
CA CYS A 47 8.76 0.99 -3.36
C CYS A 47 10.12 0.93 -2.65
N ILE A 48 10.14 0.70 -1.33
CA ILE A 48 11.40 0.54 -0.58
C ILE A 48 11.96 -0.89 -0.61
N TRP A 49 11.39 -1.76 -1.44
CA TRP A 49 11.89 -3.08 -1.79
C TRP A 49 12.21 -3.14 -3.27
N ALA A 50 13.04 -4.09 -3.70
CA ALA A 50 13.35 -4.33 -5.10
C ALA A 50 12.15 -5.02 -5.77
N SER A 51 11.23 -4.25 -6.35
CA SER A 51 10.02 -4.75 -6.98
C SER A 51 10.28 -5.21 -8.41
N GLU A 52 9.67 -6.33 -8.81
CA GLU A 52 9.64 -6.77 -10.20
C GLU A 52 8.45 -6.14 -10.97
N ALA A 53 7.47 -5.58 -10.25
CA ALA A 53 6.27 -4.98 -10.85
C ALA A 53 6.50 -3.55 -11.33
N THR A 54 7.51 -2.84 -10.81
CA THR A 54 7.83 -1.46 -11.20
C THR A 54 9.34 -1.21 -11.10
N GLN A 55 9.81 -0.22 -11.87
CA GLN A 55 11.18 0.30 -11.74
C GLN A 55 11.25 1.53 -10.80
N TYR A 56 10.13 1.94 -10.26
CA TYR A 56 10.06 3.06 -9.31
C TYR A 56 10.28 2.54 -7.89
N ASP A 57 11.47 2.02 -7.66
CA ASP A 57 11.85 1.34 -6.44
C ASP A 57 13.28 1.65 -6.01
N VAL A 58 13.66 1.15 -4.84
CA VAL A 58 14.96 1.37 -4.23
C VAL A 58 16.12 0.77 -5.03
N SER A 59 15.89 -0.21 -5.90
CA SER A 59 16.96 -0.80 -6.73
C SER A 59 17.47 0.17 -7.79
N GLY A 60 16.64 1.16 -8.18
CA GLY A 60 17.07 2.29 -9.02
C GLY A 60 17.88 3.36 -8.29
N ALA A 61 17.97 3.32 -6.96
CA ALA A 61 18.69 4.28 -6.15
C ALA A 61 20.15 3.85 -5.95
N THR A 62 21.04 4.25 -6.87
CA THR A 62 22.45 3.86 -6.84
C THR A 62 23.24 4.39 -5.65
N ASN A 63 22.71 5.39 -4.95
CA ASN A 63 23.25 5.95 -3.71
C ASN A 63 22.96 5.10 -2.47
N TYR A 64 22.15 4.05 -2.60
CA TYR A 64 21.93 3.08 -1.55
C TYR A 64 22.44 1.69 -1.98
N GLN A 65 23.46 1.18 -1.29
CA GLN A 65 24.11 -0.10 -1.57
C GLN A 65 24.47 -0.33 -3.06
N GLY A 66 24.79 0.78 -3.77
CA GLY A 66 25.16 0.72 -5.19
C GLY A 66 24.05 0.23 -6.13
N GLY A 67 22.79 0.50 -5.80
CA GLY A 67 21.64 0.04 -6.58
C GLY A 67 21.28 -1.44 -6.36
N LYS A 68 21.73 -2.03 -5.26
CA LYS A 68 21.40 -3.42 -4.84
C LYS A 68 20.70 -3.45 -3.51
N GLY A 69 20.28 -2.29 -3.01
CA GLY A 69 19.63 -2.16 -1.71
C GLY A 69 18.17 -2.62 -1.77
N ASP A 70 17.74 -3.17 -0.64
CA ASP A 70 16.35 -3.55 -0.38
C ASP A 70 16.08 -3.24 1.09
N VAL A 71 15.53 -2.05 1.34
CA VAL A 71 15.33 -1.54 2.71
C VAL A 71 14.34 -2.41 3.48
N LEU A 72 13.29 -2.90 2.80
CA LEU A 72 12.32 -3.79 3.44
C LEU A 72 12.97 -5.12 3.84
N ALA A 73 13.87 -5.66 3.02
CA ALA A 73 14.60 -6.88 3.36
C ALA A 73 15.57 -6.66 4.53
N ASP A 74 16.27 -5.51 4.56
CA ASP A 74 17.20 -5.19 5.66
C ASP A 74 16.46 -5.06 7.00
N ILE A 75 15.29 -4.38 7.01
CA ILE A 75 14.44 -4.28 8.20
C ILE A 75 13.87 -5.65 8.58
N SER A 76 13.44 -6.45 7.61
CA SER A 76 12.90 -7.80 7.85
C SER A 76 13.92 -8.73 8.50
N LYS A 77 15.16 -8.67 8.01
CA LYS A 77 16.27 -9.41 8.61
C LYS A 77 16.49 -9.02 10.07
N ALA A 78 16.55 -7.72 10.34
CA ALA A 78 16.71 -7.21 11.70
C ALA A 78 15.52 -7.61 12.61
N CYS A 79 14.30 -7.54 12.11
CA CYS A 79 13.11 -7.98 12.84
C CYS A 79 13.16 -9.48 13.18
N THR A 80 13.68 -10.30 12.26
CA THR A 80 13.88 -11.74 12.50
C THR A 80 14.95 -11.98 13.58
N GLU A 81 16.08 -11.27 13.53
CA GLU A 81 17.17 -11.39 14.48
C GLU A 81 16.77 -10.95 15.90
N HIS A 82 15.94 -9.90 16.02
CA HIS A 82 15.50 -9.38 17.31
C HIS A 82 14.10 -9.85 17.72
N ASP A 83 13.48 -10.77 16.98
CA ASP A 83 12.13 -11.30 17.24
C ASP A 83 11.10 -10.15 17.42
N MET A 84 11.09 -9.22 16.46
CA MET A 84 10.14 -8.11 16.36
C MET A 84 9.06 -8.44 15.34
N ASP A 85 7.81 -8.45 15.75
CA ASP A 85 6.70 -8.61 14.79
C ASP A 85 6.70 -7.50 13.75
N MET A 86 6.34 -7.83 12.51
CA MET A 86 6.22 -6.86 11.42
C MET A 86 4.78 -6.69 10.95
N GLY A 87 4.44 -5.44 10.63
CA GLY A 87 3.30 -5.07 9.81
C GLY A 87 3.77 -4.46 8.48
N LEU A 88 2.99 -4.65 7.45
CA LEU A 88 3.21 -4.10 6.12
C LEU A 88 2.22 -2.98 5.85
N TYR A 89 2.69 -1.75 5.68
CA TYR A 89 1.90 -0.68 5.10
C TYR A 89 2.18 -0.62 3.59
N LEU A 90 1.17 -0.92 2.79
CA LEU A 90 1.22 -0.87 1.34
C LEU A 90 0.02 -0.08 0.82
N SER A 91 0.23 1.18 0.43
CA SER A 91 -0.87 2.02 -0.05
C SER A 91 -1.46 1.48 -1.35
N PRO A 92 -2.79 1.28 -1.42
CA PRO A 92 -3.47 1.03 -2.69
C PRO A 92 -3.66 2.30 -3.53
N TRP A 93 -3.58 3.49 -2.93
CA TRP A 93 -3.56 4.72 -3.69
C TRP A 93 -2.15 4.98 -4.21
N ASP A 94 -2.03 5.09 -5.54
CA ASP A 94 -0.75 5.25 -6.22
C ASP A 94 -0.87 6.34 -7.28
N ILE A 95 -0.23 7.47 -7.04
CA ILE A 95 -0.29 8.62 -7.96
C ILE A 95 0.80 8.56 -9.03
N HIS A 96 1.70 7.60 -8.97
CA HIS A 96 2.82 7.44 -9.89
C HIS A 96 2.54 6.41 -10.98
N ASP A 97 2.02 5.22 -10.61
CA ASP A 97 1.90 4.12 -11.56
C ASP A 97 0.87 4.45 -12.65
N GLU A 98 1.26 4.21 -13.90
CA GLU A 98 0.43 4.52 -15.06
C GLU A 98 -0.82 3.65 -15.17
N SER A 99 -0.87 2.50 -14.49
CA SER A 99 -2.04 1.64 -14.41
C SER A 99 -3.11 2.17 -13.46
N TYR A 100 -2.76 3.13 -12.58
CA TYR A 100 -3.72 3.71 -11.66
C TYR A 100 -4.73 4.61 -12.37
N GLY A 101 -6.01 4.38 -12.09
CA GLY A 101 -7.13 5.04 -12.78
C GLY A 101 -7.43 4.35 -14.12
N TYR A 102 -8.70 4.36 -14.50
CA TYR A 102 -9.16 3.69 -15.72
C TYR A 102 -8.80 4.49 -16.97
N LYS A 103 -8.00 3.92 -17.86
CA LYS A 103 -7.54 4.57 -19.09
C LYS A 103 -7.61 3.60 -20.27
N ASP A 104 -8.02 4.10 -21.44
CA ASP A 104 -7.94 3.31 -22.66
C ASP A 104 -6.49 3.15 -23.18
N ALA A 105 -6.31 2.39 -24.26
CA ALA A 105 -4.99 2.14 -24.86
C ALA A 105 -4.27 3.40 -25.38
N SER A 106 -4.98 4.52 -25.51
CA SER A 106 -4.38 5.82 -25.86
C SER A 106 -3.98 6.65 -24.64
N GLY A 107 -4.25 6.15 -23.42
CA GLY A 107 -4.02 6.85 -22.16
C GLY A 107 -5.15 7.84 -21.79
N LYS A 108 -6.27 7.83 -22.53
CA LYS A 108 -7.40 8.70 -22.24
C LYS A 108 -8.22 8.14 -21.09
N ALA A 109 -8.56 8.99 -20.12
CA ALA A 109 -9.39 8.60 -18.99
C ALA A 109 -10.78 8.12 -19.40
N LEU A 110 -11.23 7.04 -18.80
CA LEU A 110 -12.55 6.42 -18.98
C LEU A 110 -13.54 6.84 -17.89
N VAL A 111 -13.08 7.60 -16.89
CA VAL A 111 -13.89 8.11 -15.78
C VAL A 111 -13.68 9.61 -15.64
N GLU A 112 -14.76 10.31 -15.35
CA GLU A 112 -14.81 11.75 -15.07
C GLU A 112 -15.47 12.04 -13.72
N PHE A 113 -15.16 13.20 -13.12
CA PHE A 113 -15.78 13.66 -11.88
C PHE A 113 -16.73 14.81 -12.21
N VAL A 114 -18.01 14.62 -11.97
CA VAL A 114 -19.08 15.51 -12.42
C VAL A 114 -19.87 16.11 -11.27
N ASP A 115 -20.45 17.28 -11.52
CA ASP A 115 -21.40 17.97 -10.67
C ASP A 115 -22.82 17.51 -11.05
N THR A 116 -23.42 16.67 -10.23
CA THR A 116 -24.76 16.10 -10.49
C THR A 116 -25.90 16.96 -9.94
N ASN A 117 -25.61 17.85 -9.01
CA ASN A 117 -26.60 18.70 -8.33
C ASN A 117 -26.56 20.15 -8.80
N ASN A 118 -25.61 20.49 -9.69
CA ASN A 118 -25.41 21.85 -10.27
C ASN A 118 -25.08 22.94 -9.21
N ASP A 119 -24.34 22.58 -8.16
CA ASP A 119 -23.88 23.56 -7.15
C ASP A 119 -22.52 24.17 -7.49
N GLY A 120 -21.94 23.81 -8.62
CA GLY A 120 -20.64 24.26 -9.10
C GLY A 120 -19.47 23.44 -8.55
N LYS A 121 -19.73 22.32 -7.86
CA LYS A 121 -18.71 21.43 -7.29
C LYS A 121 -18.95 20.00 -7.76
N PRO A 122 -17.97 19.35 -8.38
CA PRO A 122 -18.07 17.93 -8.70
C PRO A 122 -18.32 17.08 -7.45
N ASP A 123 -19.20 16.10 -7.56
CA ASP A 123 -19.64 15.26 -6.43
C ASP A 123 -19.69 13.76 -6.75
N LYS A 124 -19.51 13.36 -8.02
CA LYS A 124 -19.65 11.96 -8.42
C LYS A 124 -18.67 11.55 -9.51
N ASN A 125 -18.06 10.39 -9.32
CA ASN A 125 -17.34 9.69 -10.39
C ASN A 125 -18.32 8.94 -11.29
N GLN A 126 -18.18 9.11 -12.61
CA GLN A 126 -18.97 8.39 -13.59
C GLN A 126 -18.16 8.02 -14.84
N PRO A 127 -18.54 6.93 -15.53
CA PRO A 127 -17.97 6.61 -16.84
C PRO A 127 -18.21 7.72 -17.88
N VAL A 128 -17.18 8.00 -18.68
CA VAL A 128 -17.30 8.97 -19.79
C VAL A 128 -18.17 8.44 -20.92
N ASN A 129 -18.73 9.32 -21.73
CA ASN A 129 -19.45 9.00 -22.98
C ASN A 129 -20.59 7.98 -22.82
N GLY A 130 -21.20 7.90 -21.64
CA GLY A 130 -22.31 6.97 -21.39
C GLY A 130 -21.89 5.50 -21.28
N LEU A 131 -20.61 5.20 -21.07
CA LEU A 131 -20.13 3.84 -20.80
C LEU A 131 -20.75 3.32 -19.51
N THR A 132 -20.90 2.00 -19.43
CA THR A 132 -21.16 1.31 -18.16
C THR A 132 -19.85 1.04 -17.44
N TRP A 133 -19.89 0.80 -16.12
CA TRP A 133 -18.71 0.40 -15.35
C TRP A 133 -18.08 -0.90 -15.86
N GLU A 134 -18.90 -1.81 -16.38
CA GLU A 134 -18.38 -3.04 -17.01
C GLU A 134 -17.59 -2.72 -18.28
N GLN A 135 -18.10 -1.81 -19.12
CA GLN A 135 -17.39 -1.36 -20.32
C GLN A 135 -16.10 -0.61 -19.98
N VAL A 136 -16.09 0.22 -18.90
CA VAL A 136 -14.87 0.85 -18.40
C VAL A 136 -13.82 -0.20 -18.08
N LYS A 137 -14.17 -1.22 -17.29
CA LYS A 137 -13.25 -2.31 -16.92
C LYS A 137 -12.76 -3.12 -18.12
N GLN A 138 -13.60 -3.29 -19.16
CA GLN A 138 -13.22 -3.99 -20.40
C GLN A 138 -12.28 -3.17 -21.31
N GLN A 139 -12.41 -1.84 -21.29
CA GLN A 139 -11.62 -0.92 -22.09
C GLN A 139 -10.36 -0.43 -21.38
N ASP A 140 -10.26 -0.69 -20.08
CA ASP A 140 -9.08 -0.34 -19.31
C ASP A 140 -7.86 -1.10 -19.84
N ALA A 141 -6.84 -0.35 -20.24
CA ALA A 141 -5.66 -0.91 -20.88
C ALA A 141 -4.70 -1.59 -19.90
N LYS A 142 -4.79 -1.23 -18.61
CA LYS A 142 -3.88 -1.71 -17.56
C LYS A 142 -4.66 -2.00 -16.28
N ASP A 143 -4.53 -3.22 -15.79
CA ASP A 143 -5.22 -3.67 -14.57
C ASP A 143 -4.41 -3.29 -13.32
N TYR A 144 -4.75 -2.16 -12.69
CA TYR A 144 -4.14 -1.73 -11.44
C TYR A 144 -4.35 -2.74 -10.31
N ASN A 145 -5.51 -3.40 -10.25
CA ASN A 145 -5.77 -4.39 -9.21
C ASN A 145 -4.83 -5.60 -9.33
N LYS A 146 -4.46 -5.96 -10.57
CA LYS A 146 -3.43 -6.97 -10.80
C LYS A 146 -2.06 -6.47 -10.36
N TYR A 147 -1.67 -5.26 -10.73
CA TYR A 147 -0.40 -4.64 -10.35
C TYR A 147 -0.21 -4.63 -8.83
N TYR A 148 -1.20 -4.15 -8.08
CA TYR A 148 -1.16 -4.15 -6.62
C TYR A 148 -1.09 -5.56 -6.03
N ASN A 149 -1.85 -6.50 -6.60
CA ASN A 149 -1.82 -7.89 -6.17
C ASN A 149 -0.47 -8.56 -6.43
N ASP A 150 0.18 -8.24 -7.56
CA ASP A 150 1.52 -8.73 -7.86
C ASP A 150 2.53 -8.23 -6.79
N GLN A 151 2.43 -6.97 -6.36
CA GLN A 151 3.23 -6.43 -5.26
C GLN A 151 2.97 -7.14 -3.92
N LEU A 152 1.72 -7.47 -3.60
CA LEU A 152 1.40 -8.30 -2.43
C LEU A 152 2.08 -9.66 -2.51
N ILE A 153 2.02 -10.32 -3.66
CA ILE A 153 2.66 -11.64 -3.90
C ILE A 153 4.17 -11.54 -3.78
N GLU A 154 4.80 -10.51 -4.34
CA GLU A 154 6.25 -10.28 -4.22
C GLU A 154 6.72 -10.23 -2.77
N ILE A 155 5.96 -9.56 -1.92
CA ILE A 155 6.33 -9.35 -0.52
C ILE A 155 5.92 -10.55 0.35
N LEU A 156 4.65 -10.94 0.30
CA LEU A 156 4.11 -11.98 1.19
C LEU A 156 4.53 -13.39 0.80
N GLY A 157 4.82 -13.61 -0.48
CA GLY A 157 5.28 -14.89 -1.01
C GLY A 157 6.80 -15.10 -0.95
N ASN A 158 7.55 -14.23 -0.28
CA ASN A 158 9.01 -14.29 -0.24
C ASN A 158 9.52 -14.24 1.19
N ASP A 159 10.16 -15.33 1.65
CA ASP A 159 10.65 -15.52 3.01
C ASP A 159 11.69 -14.48 3.48
N LYS A 160 12.24 -13.67 2.58
CA LYS A 160 13.16 -12.59 2.95
C LYS A 160 12.47 -11.40 3.59
N TYR A 161 11.14 -11.26 3.43
CA TYR A 161 10.36 -10.17 4.00
C TYR A 161 9.56 -10.63 5.23
N GLY A 162 9.37 -9.72 6.17
CA GLY A 162 8.68 -10.00 7.42
C GLY A 162 9.57 -10.62 8.50
N ASN A 163 9.02 -10.80 9.68
CA ASN A 163 9.68 -11.56 10.74
C ASN A 163 9.56 -13.06 10.44
N LYS A 164 10.69 -13.71 10.14
CA LYS A 164 10.73 -15.14 9.73
C LYS A 164 9.81 -15.45 8.55
N GLY A 165 9.73 -14.52 7.60
CA GLY A 165 8.90 -14.66 6.41
C GLY A 165 7.42 -14.28 6.58
N HIS A 166 7.01 -13.67 7.72
CA HIS A 166 5.62 -13.40 8.03
C HIS A 166 5.35 -11.99 8.51
N PHE A 167 4.14 -11.50 8.19
CA PHE A 167 3.58 -10.23 8.65
C PHE A 167 2.35 -10.47 9.53
N LYS A 168 2.23 -9.72 10.61
CA LYS A 168 1.10 -9.78 11.56
C LYS A 168 0.02 -8.74 11.25
N GLU A 169 0.26 -7.86 10.30
CA GLU A 169 -0.68 -6.81 9.92
C GLU A 169 -0.38 -6.30 8.51
N VAL A 170 -1.43 -6.05 7.71
CA VAL A 170 -1.34 -5.37 6.42
C VAL A 170 -2.24 -4.15 6.45
N TRP A 171 -1.65 -2.99 6.13
CA TRP A 171 -2.33 -1.70 6.05
C TRP A 171 -2.53 -1.28 4.61
N MET A 172 -3.80 -1.08 4.24
CA MET A 172 -4.24 -0.58 2.94
C MET A 172 -4.81 0.82 3.14
N ASP A 173 -3.93 1.82 3.25
CA ASP A 173 -4.31 3.22 3.42
C ASP A 173 -4.43 3.92 2.08
N GLY A 174 -5.39 4.83 1.98
CA GLY A 174 -5.55 5.69 0.82
C GLY A 174 -6.97 5.75 0.27
N ALA A 175 -7.23 6.84 -0.45
CA ALA A 175 -8.49 7.10 -1.11
C ALA A 175 -8.52 6.45 -2.50
N LYS A 176 -9.73 6.33 -3.08
CA LYS A 176 -9.92 5.82 -4.45
C LYS A 176 -9.69 6.87 -5.53
N GLY A 177 -9.36 8.11 -5.15
CA GLY A 177 -9.20 9.22 -6.05
C GLY A 177 -10.53 9.72 -6.65
N SER A 178 -10.42 10.57 -7.68
CA SER A 178 -11.57 11.12 -8.40
C SER A 178 -11.25 11.40 -9.85
N GLY A 179 -12.27 11.38 -10.71
CA GLY A 179 -12.16 11.66 -12.14
C GLY A 179 -11.16 10.72 -12.82
N ALA A 180 -10.20 11.27 -13.55
CA ALA A 180 -9.16 10.52 -14.24
C ALA A 180 -8.27 9.69 -13.30
N GLY A 181 -8.20 10.08 -12.02
CA GLY A 181 -7.46 9.38 -10.98
C GLY A 181 -8.36 8.50 -10.09
N TYR A 182 -9.58 8.19 -10.49
CA TYR A 182 -10.46 7.29 -9.76
C TYR A 182 -10.13 5.83 -10.06
N GLN A 183 -9.97 5.02 -9.01
CA GLN A 183 -9.70 3.59 -9.10
C GLN A 183 -10.55 2.83 -8.08
N GLU A 184 -11.28 1.82 -8.52
CA GLU A 184 -11.90 0.83 -7.61
C GLU A 184 -10.90 -0.27 -7.24
N TYR A 185 -10.96 -0.69 -5.98
CA TYR A 185 -10.07 -1.69 -5.43
C TYR A 185 -10.74 -3.05 -5.32
N ASP A 186 -10.07 -4.10 -5.79
CA ASP A 186 -10.51 -5.49 -5.64
C ASP A 186 -10.02 -6.06 -4.29
N PHE A 187 -10.61 -5.54 -3.21
CA PHE A 187 -10.28 -5.98 -1.86
C PHE A 187 -10.47 -7.48 -1.65
N LYS A 188 -11.43 -8.10 -2.38
CA LYS A 188 -11.61 -9.55 -2.27
C LYS A 188 -10.41 -10.30 -2.77
N LYS A 189 -9.89 -9.94 -3.94
CA LYS A 189 -8.70 -10.56 -4.53
C LYS A 189 -7.48 -10.38 -3.61
N TRP A 190 -7.28 -9.18 -3.09
CA TRP A 190 -6.17 -8.87 -2.19
C TRP A 190 -6.30 -9.60 -0.85
N PHE A 191 -7.52 -9.68 -0.30
CA PHE A 191 -7.81 -10.49 0.88
C PHE A 191 -7.46 -11.97 0.66
N ASP A 192 -7.90 -12.56 -0.45
CA ASP A 192 -7.62 -13.97 -0.77
C ASP A 192 -6.10 -14.22 -0.87
N THR A 193 -5.35 -13.28 -1.44
CA THR A 193 -3.88 -13.34 -1.52
C THR A 193 -3.24 -13.27 -0.12
N ILE A 194 -3.65 -12.32 0.71
CA ILE A 194 -3.11 -12.18 2.07
C ILE A 194 -3.46 -13.42 2.91
N GLN A 195 -4.68 -13.93 2.78
CA GLN A 195 -5.08 -15.14 3.47
C GLN A 195 -4.26 -16.37 3.04
N GLN A 196 -3.90 -16.45 1.77
CA GLN A 196 -3.08 -17.56 1.25
C GLN A 196 -1.71 -17.61 1.93
N TYR A 197 -1.05 -16.46 2.15
CA TYR A 197 0.32 -16.40 2.64
C TYR A 197 0.41 -16.20 4.16
N GLU A 198 -0.50 -15.45 4.77
CA GLU A 198 -0.36 -15.01 6.16
C GLU A 198 -1.50 -15.49 7.09
N GLY A 199 -2.62 -15.96 6.56
CA GLY A 199 -3.83 -16.14 7.34
C GLY A 199 -4.47 -14.80 7.73
N ILE A 200 -5.71 -14.83 8.25
CA ILE A 200 -6.46 -13.64 8.63
C ILE A 200 -6.93 -13.75 10.07
N ALA A 201 -6.71 -12.69 10.84
CA ALA A 201 -7.10 -12.59 12.23
C ALA A 201 -8.62 -12.78 12.44
N GLY A 202 -8.97 -13.39 13.54
CA GLY A 202 -10.35 -13.63 13.95
C GLY A 202 -10.65 -15.09 14.26
N ASN A 203 -9.85 -16.01 13.72
CA ASN A 203 -10.01 -17.44 13.96
C ASN A 203 -8.87 -18.03 14.78
N GLN A 204 -7.67 -17.43 14.72
CA GLN A 204 -6.48 -17.93 15.41
C GLN A 204 -5.60 -16.77 15.89
N VAL A 205 -4.77 -17.03 16.90
CA VAL A 205 -3.95 -16.01 17.60
C VAL A 205 -2.83 -15.44 16.70
N ASP A 206 -2.36 -16.23 15.74
CA ASP A 206 -1.22 -15.88 14.90
C ASP A 206 -1.59 -15.33 13.52
N ASP A 207 -2.89 -15.15 13.26
CA ASP A 207 -3.38 -14.65 11.99
C ASP A 207 -2.98 -13.18 11.75
N CYS A 208 -2.84 -12.81 10.49
CA CYS A 208 -2.55 -11.45 10.06
C CYS A 208 -3.81 -10.57 10.17
N MET A 209 -3.67 -9.36 10.70
CA MET A 209 -4.73 -8.36 10.78
C MET A 209 -4.75 -7.49 9.54
N LEU A 210 -5.95 -7.02 9.15
CA LEU A 210 -6.12 -6.11 8.02
C LEU A 210 -6.70 -4.77 8.45
N PHE A 211 -6.10 -3.70 7.96
CA PHE A 211 -6.58 -2.33 8.10
C PHE A 211 -6.90 -1.74 6.72
N GLY A 212 -8.02 -0.98 6.63
CA GLY A 212 -8.36 -0.21 5.42
C GLY A 212 -8.94 -1.02 4.26
N ALA A 213 -9.25 -2.28 4.46
CA ALA A 213 -9.76 -3.20 3.42
C ALA A 213 -11.30 -3.28 3.36
N GLU A 214 -12.02 -2.20 3.64
CA GLU A 214 -13.49 -2.14 3.67
C GLU A 214 -14.12 -3.28 4.50
N ALA A 215 -14.98 -4.11 3.90
CA ALA A 215 -15.66 -5.24 4.57
C ALA A 215 -14.69 -6.33 5.08
N TYR A 216 -13.45 -6.35 4.62
CA TYR A 216 -12.42 -7.31 5.05
C TYR A 216 -11.53 -6.77 6.17
N THR A 217 -11.79 -5.56 6.65
CA THR A 217 -11.03 -4.93 7.73
C THR A 217 -11.24 -5.67 9.04
N THR A 218 -10.15 -6.04 9.71
CA THR A 218 -10.18 -6.72 11.03
C THR A 218 -9.66 -5.84 12.16
N VAL A 219 -8.99 -4.72 11.84
CA VAL A 219 -8.47 -3.73 12.77
C VAL A 219 -9.08 -2.37 12.47
N ARG A 220 -9.63 -1.73 13.48
CA ARG A 220 -10.24 -0.41 13.37
C ARG A 220 -9.24 0.70 13.71
N TRP A 221 -9.22 1.75 12.90
CA TRP A 221 -8.55 3.00 13.26
C TRP A 221 -9.38 3.76 14.30
N ILE A 222 -8.75 4.05 15.44
CA ILE A 222 -9.33 4.85 16.51
C ILE A 222 -8.52 6.15 16.59
N GLY A 223 -9.18 7.28 16.36
CA GLY A 223 -8.56 8.60 16.36
C GLY A 223 -8.80 9.34 15.04
N ASN A 224 -7.97 10.33 14.81
CA ASN A 224 -7.97 11.13 13.60
C ASN A 224 -6.60 11.80 13.41
N GLU A 225 -6.40 12.46 12.27
CA GLU A 225 -5.13 13.14 11.96
C GLU A 225 -4.90 14.43 12.74
N ASN A 226 -5.85 14.88 13.54
CA ASN A 226 -5.67 16.00 14.46
C ASN A 226 -5.01 15.60 15.79
N GLY A 227 -4.69 14.30 15.95
CA GLY A 227 -3.94 13.79 17.08
C GLY A 227 -4.76 13.46 18.32
N PHE A 228 -6.07 13.30 18.22
CA PHE A 228 -6.92 12.85 19.33
C PHE A 228 -7.97 11.82 18.88
N ALA A 229 -8.43 11.02 19.83
CA ALA A 229 -9.56 10.12 19.66
C ALA A 229 -10.82 10.73 20.31
N ALA A 230 -12.01 10.32 19.83
CA ALA A 230 -13.25 10.68 20.49
C ALA A 230 -13.31 10.08 21.89
N GLU A 231 -14.08 10.72 22.78
CA GLU A 231 -14.23 10.28 24.18
C GLU A 231 -14.83 8.86 24.29
N GLU A 232 -15.75 8.54 23.37
CA GLU A 232 -16.33 7.19 23.23
C GLU A 232 -15.64 6.42 22.12
N THR A 233 -14.64 5.62 22.49
CA THR A 233 -13.92 4.75 21.56
C THR A 233 -14.10 3.29 21.95
N TRP A 234 -14.78 2.54 21.13
CA TRP A 234 -15.01 1.11 21.35
C TRP A 234 -13.93 0.27 20.70
N SER A 235 -13.38 -0.68 21.43
CA SER A 235 -12.36 -1.62 20.93
C SER A 235 -12.93 -2.64 19.93
N LYS A 236 -14.25 -2.76 19.84
CA LYS A 236 -14.94 -3.64 18.89
C LYS A 236 -15.87 -2.83 18.00
N SER A 237 -15.78 -3.08 16.70
CA SER A 237 -16.76 -2.64 15.72
C SER A 237 -17.81 -3.75 15.56
N ASN A 238 -19.10 -3.39 15.54
CA ASN A 238 -20.11 -4.29 15.03
C ASN A 238 -19.94 -4.30 13.50
N VAL A 239 -19.48 -5.41 12.98
CA VAL A 239 -19.47 -5.71 11.55
C VAL A 239 -20.84 -6.16 11.14
#